data_45a928ec5e2fac40025dedfc72005f3a
#
_entry.id   45a928ec5e2fac40025dedfc72005f3a
#
_cell.length_a   1.000
_cell.length_b   1.000
_cell.length_c   1.000
_cell.angle_alpha   90.00
_cell.angle_beta   90.00
_cell.angle_gamma   90.00
#
_symmetry.space_group_name_H-M   'P 1'
#
loop_
_entity.id
_entity.type
_entity.pdbx_description
1 polymer ?
#
loop_
_entity_poly.entity_id
_entity_poly.type
_entity_poly.pdbx_seq_one_letter_code
_entity_poly.pdbx_strand_id
1 'polypeptide(L)'
;MIARAGFAVAALIALTGAAKPSAPPVLTIVATDFAFTVPGGANATVPAGPVTLRLVNHGKEIHMMGVVLLGKTTAAEFIQTFSKGGFVGTEVGGVNGIAPGGSGTSTVILKPGNALIACYITSADGKMHVLKGMFATLHVTEGTGQMADEPHTSFDIALNDYRITVPNGLRAGAHVFRVDNDGAVTHDLELFRLSPGADTTDAMAWLKTPAVGSARAQPIGGIVGEDHGLHAYFSADLTPGDYMLLCWMPDAKTRVPHFYSHHMWTTFHVTS
;
A
#
# COMPACT_ATOMS: atom_id res chain seq x y z
N MET A 1 17.89 39.59 69.07
CA MET A 1 17.82 39.74 67.58
C MET A 1 18.09 38.38 66.96
N ILE A 2 17.05 37.72 66.46
CA ILE A 2 17.16 36.39 65.83
C ILE A 2 16.98 36.60 64.30
N ALA A 3 18.04 36.39 63.54
CA ALA A 3 17.99 36.47 62.10
C ALA A 3 17.35 35.20 61.51
N ARG A 4 16.29 35.38 60.75
CA ARG A 4 15.65 34.32 59.97
C ARG A 4 16.32 34.25 58.60
N ALA A 5 17.01 33.15 58.30
CA ALA A 5 17.50 32.83 56.98
C ALA A 5 16.36 32.25 56.14
N GLY A 6 15.98 32.96 55.08
CA GLY A 6 15.01 32.45 54.09
C GLY A 6 15.72 31.59 53.08
N PHE A 7 15.30 30.33 52.95
CA PHE A 7 15.71 29.43 51.85
C PHE A 7 14.82 29.71 50.65
N ALA A 8 15.39 30.21 49.56
CA ALA A 8 14.75 30.27 48.27
C ALA A 8 14.91 28.94 47.56
N VAL A 9 13.80 28.22 47.35
CA VAL A 9 13.72 27.01 46.54
C VAL A 9 13.59 27.46 45.06
N ALA A 10 14.66 27.34 44.30
CA ALA A 10 14.57 27.54 42.84
C ALA A 10 13.94 26.27 42.22
N ALA A 11 12.74 26.40 41.71
CA ALA A 11 12.08 25.37 40.92
C ALA A 11 12.76 25.28 39.53
N LEU A 12 13.47 24.19 39.30
CA LEU A 12 14.03 23.88 37.96
C LEU A 12 12.88 23.39 37.09
N ILE A 13 12.36 24.25 36.21
CA ILE A 13 11.41 23.85 35.17
C ILE A 13 12.22 23.15 34.08
N ALA A 14 12.21 21.81 34.11
CA ALA A 14 12.71 21.02 33.00
C ALA A 14 11.78 21.23 31.80
N LEU A 15 12.20 22.03 30.81
CA LEU A 15 11.59 22.03 29.49
C LEU A 15 11.86 20.67 28.85
N THR A 16 10.87 19.76 28.94
CA THR A 16 10.84 18.56 28.11
C THR A 16 10.58 19.03 26.67
N GLY A 17 11.64 19.22 25.90
CA GLY A 17 11.51 19.51 24.46
C GLY A 17 10.68 18.39 23.84
N ALA A 18 9.56 18.75 23.17
CA ALA A 18 8.82 17.80 22.37
C ALA A 18 9.78 17.14 21.37
N ALA A 19 9.80 15.83 21.33
CA ALA A 19 10.61 15.11 20.34
C ALA A 19 10.19 15.57 18.96
N LYS A 20 11.20 15.82 18.10
CA LYS A 20 10.96 16.26 16.73
C LYS A 20 10.21 15.14 15.98
N PRO A 21 9.12 15.47 15.22
CA PRO A 21 8.45 14.52 14.36
C PRO A 21 9.45 13.73 13.51
N SER A 22 9.30 12.41 13.44
CA SER A 22 10.18 11.54 12.65
C SER A 22 9.40 10.94 11.49
N ALA A 23 9.93 11.07 10.27
CA ALA A 23 9.34 10.41 9.11
C ALA A 23 9.33 8.88 9.29
N PRO A 24 8.34 8.18 8.69
CA PRO A 24 8.32 6.73 8.70
C PRO A 24 9.61 6.12 8.15
N PRO A 25 10.17 5.06 8.79
CA PRO A 25 11.32 4.36 8.25
C PRO A 25 10.97 3.74 6.90
N VAL A 26 11.95 3.73 5.97
CA VAL A 26 11.77 3.20 4.62
C VAL A 26 12.41 1.83 4.50
N LEU A 27 11.62 0.81 4.11
CA LEU A 27 12.11 -0.51 3.75
C LEU A 27 12.01 -0.68 2.22
N THR A 28 13.16 -0.74 1.55
CA THR A 28 13.21 -0.99 0.10
C THR A 28 13.30 -2.48 -0.17
N ILE A 29 12.36 -2.99 -0.97
CA ILE A 29 12.23 -4.39 -1.36
C ILE A 29 12.34 -4.47 -2.88
N VAL A 30 13.19 -5.37 -3.36
CA VAL A 30 13.36 -5.63 -4.79
C VAL A 30 12.54 -6.85 -5.18
N ALA A 31 11.69 -6.69 -6.19
CA ALA A 31 10.95 -7.78 -6.84
C ALA A 31 11.70 -8.25 -8.08
N THR A 32 11.82 -9.56 -8.23
CA THR A 32 12.15 -10.26 -9.47
C THR A 32 11.06 -11.28 -9.74
N ASP A 33 11.03 -11.91 -10.91
CA ASP A 33 10.06 -12.97 -11.21
C ASP A 33 10.45 -14.23 -10.40
N PHE A 34 9.76 -14.54 -9.53
CA PHE A 34 8.74 -14.67 -8.57
C PHE A 34 9.33 -14.64 -7.14
N ALA A 35 10.11 -13.62 -6.83
CA ALA A 35 10.78 -13.50 -5.54
C ALA A 35 10.86 -12.05 -5.05
N PHE A 36 10.84 -11.88 -3.73
CA PHE A 36 11.20 -10.64 -3.07
C PHE A 36 12.59 -10.76 -2.42
N THR A 37 13.44 -9.77 -2.68
CA THR A 37 14.66 -9.55 -1.90
C THR A 37 14.41 -8.49 -0.84
N VAL A 38 14.38 -8.92 0.41
CA VAL A 38 14.12 -8.08 1.58
C VAL A 38 15.43 -7.88 2.35
N PRO A 39 15.82 -6.65 2.73
CA PRO A 39 16.93 -6.42 3.63
C PRO A 39 16.75 -7.19 4.94
N GLY A 40 17.77 -7.93 5.38
CA GLY A 40 17.69 -8.84 6.53
C GLY A 40 17.18 -10.25 6.19
N GLY A 41 16.67 -10.48 4.97
CA GLY A 41 16.21 -11.81 4.52
C GLY A 41 15.10 -12.38 5.41
N ALA A 42 15.23 -13.66 5.80
CA ALA A 42 14.26 -14.34 6.67
C ALA A 42 14.16 -13.73 8.10
N ASN A 43 15.14 -12.93 8.50
CA ASN A 43 15.17 -12.23 9.79
C ASN A 43 14.86 -10.74 9.67
N ALA A 44 14.23 -10.31 8.58
CA ALA A 44 13.86 -8.92 8.38
C ALA A 44 12.96 -8.42 9.49
N THR A 45 13.33 -7.29 10.10
CA THR A 45 12.57 -6.64 11.17
C THR A 45 12.23 -5.21 10.80
N VAL A 46 11.05 -4.76 11.26
CA VAL A 46 10.59 -3.37 11.14
C VAL A 46 9.90 -2.96 12.43
N PRO A 47 9.93 -1.68 12.82
CA PRO A 47 9.19 -1.21 13.99
C PRO A 47 7.68 -1.22 13.72
N ALA A 48 6.88 -1.30 14.80
CA ALA A 48 5.44 -1.01 14.74
C ALA A 48 5.18 0.47 14.45
N GLY A 49 4.00 0.77 13.92
CA GLY A 49 3.57 2.09 13.51
C GLY A 49 3.70 2.29 11.99
N PRO A 50 3.75 3.55 11.53
CA PRO A 50 3.92 3.87 10.11
C PRO A 50 5.26 3.41 9.57
N VAL A 51 5.25 2.61 8.50
CA VAL A 51 6.44 2.14 7.77
C VAL A 51 6.23 2.35 6.28
N THR A 52 7.15 3.05 5.64
CA THR A 52 7.13 3.22 4.20
C THR A 52 7.82 2.03 3.52
N LEU A 53 7.08 1.33 2.71
CA LEU A 53 7.55 0.24 1.86
C LEU A 53 7.82 0.79 0.46
N ARG A 54 8.99 0.52 -0.07
CA ARG A 54 9.34 0.84 -1.45
C ARG A 54 9.55 -0.44 -2.23
N LEU A 55 8.74 -0.67 -3.25
CA LEU A 55 8.90 -1.76 -4.19
C LEU A 55 9.68 -1.27 -5.41
N VAL A 56 10.74 -2.00 -5.77
CA VAL A 56 11.50 -1.78 -7.01
C VAL A 56 11.35 -3.03 -7.86
N ASN A 57 10.76 -2.91 -9.05
CA ASN A 57 10.51 -4.05 -9.92
C ASN A 57 11.66 -4.26 -10.93
N HIS A 58 12.51 -5.25 -10.67
CA HIS A 58 13.56 -5.73 -11.57
C HIS A 58 13.13 -6.98 -12.37
N GLY A 59 11.87 -7.42 -12.22
CA GLY A 59 11.29 -8.53 -12.98
C GLY A 59 10.86 -8.13 -14.39
N LYS A 60 10.30 -9.10 -15.11
CA LYS A 60 9.73 -8.94 -16.44
C LYS A 60 8.22 -8.81 -16.45
N GLU A 61 7.58 -9.23 -15.34
CA GLU A 61 6.14 -9.12 -15.12
C GLU A 61 5.82 -7.91 -14.21
N ILE A 62 4.56 -7.50 -14.16
CA ILE A 62 4.07 -6.55 -13.16
C ILE A 62 4.14 -7.25 -11.79
N HIS A 63 4.59 -6.54 -10.78
CA HIS A 63 4.60 -7.01 -9.39
C HIS A 63 3.89 -6.03 -8.47
N MET A 64 3.29 -6.56 -7.41
CA MET A 64 2.75 -5.81 -6.28
C MET A 64 3.31 -6.38 -4.98
N MET A 65 3.05 -5.70 -3.88
CA MET A 65 3.47 -6.12 -2.55
C MET A 65 2.37 -5.81 -1.55
N GLY A 66 1.41 -6.73 -1.40
CA GLY A 66 0.39 -6.65 -0.35
C GLY A 66 0.97 -7.05 1.00
N VAL A 67 0.50 -6.42 2.06
CA VAL A 67 0.93 -6.65 3.44
C VAL A 67 -0.22 -7.22 4.26
N VAL A 68 0.02 -8.38 4.86
CA VAL A 68 -0.94 -9.08 5.72
C VAL A 68 -0.36 -9.23 7.12
N LEU A 69 -1.02 -8.69 8.14
CA LEU A 69 -0.73 -9.00 9.54
C LEU A 69 -1.26 -10.39 9.86
N LEU A 70 -0.36 -11.31 10.18
CA LEU A 70 -0.70 -12.72 10.35
C LEU A 70 -1.34 -13.04 11.71
N GLY A 71 -1.16 -12.17 12.72
CA GLY A 71 -1.62 -12.46 14.08
C GLY A 71 -0.98 -13.74 14.62
N LYS A 72 -1.80 -14.78 14.86
CA LYS A 72 -1.34 -16.11 15.32
C LYS A 72 -1.06 -17.06 14.17
N THR A 73 -1.40 -16.70 12.94
CA THR A 73 -1.22 -17.55 11.75
C THR A 73 0.23 -17.53 11.29
N THR A 74 0.74 -18.65 10.83
CA THR A 74 2.05 -18.74 10.20
C THR A 74 1.96 -18.44 8.69
N ALA A 75 3.09 -18.09 8.06
CA ALA A 75 3.14 -17.91 6.62
C ALA A 75 2.75 -19.20 5.86
N ALA A 76 3.13 -20.38 6.38
CA ALA A 76 2.77 -21.66 5.78
C ALA A 76 1.25 -21.92 5.81
N GLU A 77 0.60 -21.62 6.94
CA GLU A 77 -0.86 -21.73 7.08
C GLU A 77 -1.58 -20.72 6.19
N PHE A 78 -1.06 -19.49 6.07
CA PHE A 78 -1.58 -18.50 5.12
C PHE A 78 -1.55 -19.06 3.69
N ILE A 79 -0.38 -19.51 3.21
CA ILE A 79 -0.23 -20.04 1.85
C ILE A 79 -1.12 -21.28 1.63
N GLN A 80 -1.22 -22.18 2.62
CA GLN A 80 -2.11 -23.34 2.54
C GLN A 80 -3.58 -22.93 2.41
N THR A 81 -4.03 -21.96 3.21
CA THR A 81 -5.41 -21.44 3.16
C THR A 81 -5.67 -20.74 1.85
N PHE A 82 -4.74 -19.86 1.43
CA PHE A 82 -4.83 -19.09 0.19
C PHE A 82 -4.89 -20.00 -1.04
N SER A 83 -4.10 -21.08 -1.09
CA SER A 83 -4.11 -22.05 -2.20
C SER A 83 -5.44 -22.78 -2.38
N LYS A 84 -6.29 -22.79 -1.34
CA LYS A 84 -7.64 -23.36 -1.34
C LYS A 84 -8.73 -22.29 -1.57
N GLY A 85 -8.34 -21.04 -1.88
CA GLY A 85 -9.25 -19.91 -2.12
C GLY A 85 -9.75 -19.22 -0.86
N GLY A 86 -9.21 -19.55 0.33
CA GLY A 86 -9.46 -18.82 1.58
C GLY A 86 -8.48 -17.68 1.81
N PHE A 87 -8.73 -16.87 2.82
CA PHE A 87 -7.84 -15.80 3.28
C PHE A 87 -7.82 -15.77 4.82
N VAL A 88 -6.67 -15.48 5.40
CA VAL A 88 -6.49 -15.33 6.86
C VAL A 88 -5.51 -14.20 7.15
N GLY A 89 -5.71 -13.50 8.26
CA GLY A 89 -4.95 -12.31 8.62
C GLY A 89 -5.70 -11.02 8.31
N THR A 90 -5.03 -9.89 8.47
CA THR A 90 -5.57 -8.54 8.22
C THR A 90 -4.78 -7.88 7.11
N GLU A 91 -5.42 -7.47 6.04
CA GLU A 91 -4.80 -6.67 4.97
C GLU A 91 -4.70 -5.21 5.40
N VAL A 92 -3.49 -4.66 5.33
CA VAL A 92 -3.18 -3.31 5.82
C VAL A 92 -2.63 -2.40 4.72
N GLY A 93 -2.86 -2.74 3.48
CA GLY A 93 -2.32 -2.01 2.33
C GLY A 93 -1.06 -2.65 1.74
N GLY A 94 -0.23 -1.84 1.14
CA GLY A 94 1.00 -2.23 0.45
C GLY A 94 1.15 -1.51 -0.88
N VAL A 95 2.19 -1.82 -1.65
CA VAL A 95 2.44 -1.19 -2.97
C VAL A 95 1.71 -1.96 -4.05
N ASN A 96 0.75 -1.31 -4.73
CA ASN A 96 0.03 -1.94 -5.85
C ASN A 96 0.87 -1.97 -7.13
N GLY A 97 0.31 -2.46 -8.23
CA GLY A 97 0.98 -2.85 -9.46
C GLY A 97 2.07 -1.90 -9.95
N ILE A 98 3.29 -2.42 -10.07
CA ILE A 98 4.45 -1.71 -10.61
C ILE A 98 4.94 -2.43 -11.85
N ALA A 99 4.99 -1.71 -12.96
CA ALA A 99 5.51 -2.21 -14.23
C ALA A 99 7.00 -2.56 -14.15
N PRO A 100 7.53 -3.44 -15.02
CA PRO A 100 8.95 -3.73 -15.13
C PRO A 100 9.83 -2.47 -15.21
N GLY A 101 10.90 -2.41 -14.42
CA GLY A 101 11.81 -1.28 -14.31
C GLY A 101 11.30 -0.11 -13.46
N GLY A 102 10.04 -0.15 -13.03
CA GLY A 102 9.42 0.90 -12.19
C GLY A 102 9.67 0.72 -10.70
N SER A 103 9.24 1.71 -9.94
CA SER A 103 9.17 1.62 -8.47
C SER A 103 7.99 2.42 -7.94
N GLY A 104 7.46 2.00 -6.78
CA GLY A 104 6.38 2.69 -6.08
C GLY A 104 6.58 2.63 -4.57
N THR A 105 5.86 3.45 -3.85
CA THR A 105 5.89 3.51 -2.38
C THR A 105 4.50 3.50 -1.80
N SER A 106 4.36 2.80 -0.67
CA SER A 106 3.18 2.87 0.19
C SER A 106 3.63 2.94 1.65
N THR A 107 2.96 3.72 2.48
CA THR A 107 3.15 3.68 3.93
C THR A 107 1.97 2.97 4.55
N VAL A 108 2.26 1.92 5.31
CA VAL A 108 1.27 1.10 6.02
C VAL A 108 1.45 1.23 7.52
N ILE A 109 0.39 1.00 8.28
CA ILE A 109 0.42 1.05 9.75
C ILE A 109 0.56 -0.37 10.29
N LEU A 110 1.75 -0.72 10.74
CA LEU A 110 2.08 -2.06 11.23
C LEU A 110 1.82 -2.20 12.74
N LYS A 111 1.28 -3.35 13.13
CA LYS A 111 1.15 -3.76 14.53
C LYS A 111 2.21 -4.81 14.86
N PRO A 112 2.69 -4.88 16.12
CA PRO A 112 3.67 -5.89 16.54
C PRO A 112 3.23 -7.32 16.21
N GLY A 113 4.18 -8.15 15.78
CA GLY A 113 3.94 -9.55 15.41
C GLY A 113 4.55 -9.92 14.06
N ASN A 114 4.01 -10.93 13.42
CA ASN A 114 4.47 -11.35 12.11
C ASN A 114 3.58 -10.76 11.01
N ALA A 115 4.22 -10.27 9.95
CA ALA A 115 3.58 -9.85 8.73
C ALA A 115 4.08 -10.67 7.55
N LEU A 116 3.23 -10.87 6.56
CA LEU A 116 3.55 -11.46 5.27
C LEU A 116 3.48 -10.37 4.21
N ILE A 117 4.45 -10.30 3.33
CA ILE A 117 4.35 -9.57 2.06
C ILE A 117 4.15 -10.58 0.93
N ALA A 118 3.21 -10.31 0.02
CA ALA A 118 2.83 -11.25 -1.04
C ALA A 118 2.49 -10.54 -2.35
N CYS A 119 2.77 -11.18 -3.48
CA CYS A 119 2.38 -10.71 -4.80
C CYS A 119 1.18 -11.52 -5.33
N TYR A 120 0.03 -10.87 -5.50
CA TYR A 120 -1.20 -11.53 -5.96
C TYR A 120 -1.41 -11.43 -7.48
N ILE A 121 -0.47 -10.85 -8.23
CA ILE A 121 -0.53 -10.82 -9.70
C ILE A 121 -0.60 -12.26 -10.24
N THR A 122 -1.43 -12.46 -11.26
CA THR A 122 -1.57 -13.72 -11.97
C THR A 122 -0.73 -13.69 -13.25
N SER A 123 0.20 -14.64 -13.39
CA SER A 123 0.98 -14.80 -14.61
C SER A 123 0.14 -15.32 -15.78
N ALA A 124 0.70 -15.28 -16.98
CA ALA A 124 0.06 -15.79 -18.20
C ALA A 124 -0.32 -17.29 -18.14
N ASP A 125 0.33 -18.09 -17.27
CA ASP A 125 -0.02 -19.50 -17.01
C ASP A 125 -1.23 -19.67 -16.07
N GLY A 126 -1.87 -18.57 -15.65
CA GLY A 126 -3.02 -18.57 -14.75
C GLY A 126 -2.69 -18.78 -13.27
N LYS A 127 -1.41 -18.83 -12.89
CA LYS A 127 -0.99 -19.02 -11.50
C LYS A 127 -0.55 -17.72 -10.87
N MET A 128 -1.06 -17.42 -9.67
CA MET A 128 -0.66 -16.24 -8.91
C MET A 128 0.79 -16.34 -8.44
N HIS A 129 1.51 -15.22 -8.43
CA HIS A 129 2.93 -15.17 -8.04
C HIS A 129 3.18 -15.66 -6.62
N VAL A 130 2.29 -15.35 -5.67
CA VAL A 130 2.35 -15.86 -4.29
C VAL A 130 2.37 -17.39 -4.26
N LEU A 131 1.61 -18.06 -5.14
CA LEU A 131 1.60 -19.54 -5.27
C LEU A 131 2.80 -20.10 -6.05
N LYS A 132 3.59 -19.23 -6.68
CA LYS A 132 4.91 -19.53 -7.26
C LYS A 132 6.05 -19.30 -6.27
N GLY A 133 5.74 -18.87 -5.04
CA GLY A 133 6.71 -18.61 -3.98
C GLY A 133 7.03 -17.13 -3.77
N MET A 134 6.35 -16.20 -4.47
CA MET A 134 6.60 -14.77 -4.33
C MET A 134 5.94 -14.19 -3.07
N PHE A 135 6.51 -14.51 -1.93
CA PHE A 135 6.18 -13.95 -0.63
C PHE A 135 7.41 -13.87 0.26
N ALA A 136 7.38 -13.05 1.29
CA ALA A 136 8.39 -12.99 2.35
C ALA A 136 7.74 -12.59 3.68
N THR A 137 8.42 -12.88 4.78
CA THR A 137 7.95 -12.54 6.13
C THR A 137 8.74 -11.35 6.69
N LEU A 138 8.05 -10.54 7.48
CA LEU A 138 8.63 -9.46 8.29
C LEU A 138 8.27 -9.72 9.75
N HIS A 139 9.21 -9.49 10.65
CA HIS A 139 8.92 -9.43 12.07
C HIS A 139 8.75 -7.97 12.49
N VAL A 140 7.54 -7.62 12.94
CA VAL A 140 7.22 -6.26 13.43
C VAL A 140 7.48 -6.22 14.92
N THR A 141 8.46 -5.40 15.33
CA THR A 141 8.85 -5.24 16.73
C THR A 141 8.00 -4.15 17.40
N GLU A 142 7.88 -4.21 18.74
CA GLU A 142 7.18 -3.18 19.55
C GLU A 142 7.73 -1.75 19.32
N GLY A 143 8.96 -1.63 18.82
CA GLY A 143 9.67 -0.36 18.77
C GLY A 143 10.27 0.02 20.13
N THR A 144 11.36 0.75 20.11
CA THR A 144 12.09 1.14 21.35
C THR A 144 11.95 2.63 21.68
N GLY A 145 11.03 3.35 21.01
CA GLY A 145 10.91 4.80 21.14
C GLY A 145 9.54 5.32 20.71
N GLN A 146 9.50 6.63 20.44
CA GLN A 146 8.32 7.25 19.86
C GLN A 146 8.06 6.67 18.46
N MET A 147 6.81 6.31 18.16
CA MET A 147 6.42 5.92 16.79
C MET A 147 6.67 7.08 15.83
N ALA A 148 7.02 6.75 14.60
CA ALA A 148 7.07 7.74 13.53
C ALA A 148 5.69 8.39 13.32
N ASP A 149 5.69 9.61 12.82
CA ASP A 149 4.44 10.25 12.42
C ASP A 149 3.97 9.69 11.08
N GLU A 150 2.67 9.75 10.87
CA GLU A 150 2.09 9.43 9.56
C GLU A 150 2.50 10.49 8.52
N PRO A 151 2.60 10.13 7.23
CA PRO A 151 2.94 11.09 6.18
C PRO A 151 1.96 12.26 6.12
N HIS A 152 2.47 13.46 5.87
CA HIS A 152 1.61 14.58 5.48
C HIS A 152 1.02 14.31 4.10
N THR A 153 -0.30 14.42 3.99
CA THR A 153 -1.01 14.16 2.75
C THR A 153 -1.25 15.42 1.94
N SER A 154 -1.25 15.25 0.63
CA SER A 154 -1.74 16.26 -0.31
C SER A 154 -3.24 16.13 -0.53
N PHE A 155 -3.74 14.89 -0.51
CA PHE A 155 -5.12 14.54 -0.81
C PHE A 155 -5.54 13.25 -0.09
N ASP A 156 -6.84 13.18 0.23
CA ASP A 156 -7.46 12.00 0.80
C ASP A 156 -8.39 11.35 -0.24
N ILE A 157 -8.32 10.03 -0.37
CA ILE A 157 -9.18 9.19 -1.21
C ILE A 157 -9.99 8.30 -0.29
N ALA A 158 -11.32 8.31 -0.42
CA ALA A 158 -12.18 7.42 0.34
C ALA A 158 -12.66 6.25 -0.54
N LEU A 159 -12.50 5.03 -0.02
CA LEU A 159 -13.06 3.81 -0.55
C LEU A 159 -14.30 3.47 0.27
N ASN A 160 -15.46 3.54 -0.35
CA ASN A 160 -16.71 3.04 0.20
C ASN A 160 -17.11 1.80 -0.60
N ASP A 161 -18.10 1.03 -0.12
CA ASP A 161 -18.54 -0.15 -0.86
C ASP A 161 -18.86 0.21 -2.31
N TYR A 162 -17.93 -0.24 -3.17
CA TYR A 162 -17.93 -0.12 -4.62
C TYR A 162 -17.84 1.31 -5.18
N ARG A 163 -17.39 2.27 -4.37
CA ARG A 163 -17.14 3.66 -4.81
C ARG A 163 -15.75 4.12 -4.42
N ILE A 164 -15.08 4.80 -5.35
CA ILE A 164 -13.83 5.53 -5.14
C ILE A 164 -14.15 7.02 -5.22
N THR A 165 -13.89 7.76 -4.14
CA THR A 165 -14.04 9.21 -4.11
C THR A 165 -12.68 9.87 -4.20
N VAL A 166 -12.46 10.62 -5.29
CA VAL A 166 -11.19 11.30 -5.59
C VAL A 166 -11.38 12.81 -5.39
N PRO A 167 -10.41 13.50 -4.78
CA PRO A 167 -10.46 14.96 -4.67
C PRO A 167 -10.36 15.64 -6.04
N ASN A 168 -10.96 16.82 -6.15
CA ASN A 168 -10.88 17.64 -7.35
C ASN A 168 -9.57 18.46 -7.38
N GLY A 169 -9.18 18.91 -8.58
CA GLY A 169 -8.08 19.87 -8.75
C GLY A 169 -6.69 19.28 -8.65
N LEU A 170 -6.52 17.99 -8.95
CA LEU A 170 -5.21 17.35 -9.04
C LEU A 170 -4.36 18.01 -10.13
N ARG A 171 -3.14 18.37 -9.78
CA ARG A 171 -2.15 18.97 -10.67
C ARG A 171 -0.94 18.07 -10.82
N ALA A 172 -0.12 18.34 -11.83
CA ALA A 172 1.16 17.67 -12.01
C ALA A 172 2.09 17.92 -10.81
N GLY A 173 2.91 16.94 -10.47
CA GLY A 173 3.88 16.97 -9.39
C GLY A 173 3.78 15.77 -8.44
N ALA A 174 4.64 15.77 -7.45
CA ALA A 174 4.69 14.75 -6.42
C ALA A 174 3.57 14.93 -5.39
N HIS A 175 2.80 13.88 -5.17
CA HIS A 175 1.69 13.84 -4.22
C HIS A 175 1.82 12.66 -3.28
N VAL A 176 1.33 12.85 -2.06
CA VAL A 176 1.06 11.79 -1.10
C VAL A 176 -0.45 11.72 -0.89
N PHE A 177 -1.02 10.56 -1.17
CA PHE A 177 -2.42 10.26 -1.00
C PHE A 177 -2.61 9.42 0.25
N ARG A 178 -3.54 9.83 1.11
CA ARG A 178 -4.12 8.96 2.13
C ARG A 178 -5.30 8.23 1.49
N VAL A 179 -5.41 6.95 1.74
CA VAL A 179 -6.55 6.13 1.32
C VAL A 179 -7.20 5.59 2.56
N ASP A 180 -8.49 5.83 2.74
CA ASP A 180 -9.28 5.33 3.86
C ASP A 180 -10.30 4.32 3.33
N ASN A 181 -10.32 3.09 3.87
CA ASN A 181 -11.37 2.13 3.57
C ASN A 181 -12.52 2.26 4.57
N ASP A 182 -13.51 3.06 4.21
CA ASP A 182 -14.76 3.25 4.95
C ASP A 182 -15.84 2.21 4.57
N GLY A 183 -15.57 1.35 3.58
CA GLY A 183 -16.46 0.28 3.13
C GLY A 183 -16.51 -0.89 4.11
N ALA A 184 -17.52 -1.74 4.00
CA ALA A 184 -17.69 -2.91 4.87
C ALA A 184 -16.81 -4.11 4.47
N VAL A 185 -16.26 -4.08 3.26
CA VAL A 185 -15.38 -5.15 2.72
C VAL A 185 -13.99 -4.62 2.41
N THR A 186 -13.04 -5.54 2.25
CA THR A 186 -11.69 -5.19 1.82
C THR A 186 -11.71 -4.59 0.42
N HIS A 187 -10.99 -3.48 0.25
CA HIS A 187 -10.78 -2.83 -1.04
C HIS A 187 -9.30 -2.66 -1.32
N ASP A 188 -8.94 -2.50 -2.59
CA ASP A 188 -7.64 -2.01 -3.04
C ASP A 188 -7.82 -0.78 -3.94
N LEU A 189 -6.74 -0.12 -4.25
CA LEU A 189 -6.72 1.02 -5.15
C LEU A 189 -5.52 0.91 -6.08
N GLU A 190 -5.74 0.61 -7.34
CA GLU A 190 -4.68 0.65 -8.34
C GLU A 190 -4.79 1.89 -9.21
N LEU A 191 -3.69 2.62 -9.30
CA LEU A 191 -3.57 3.83 -10.11
C LEU A 191 -2.92 3.51 -11.44
N PHE A 192 -3.65 3.81 -12.51
CA PHE A 192 -3.17 3.71 -13.89
C PHE A 192 -3.04 5.08 -14.53
N ARG A 193 -1.98 5.28 -15.29
CA ARG A 193 -1.89 6.35 -16.26
C ARG A 193 -2.41 5.83 -17.60
N LEU A 194 -3.36 6.52 -18.21
CA LEU A 194 -3.86 6.17 -19.53
C LEU A 194 -2.82 6.56 -20.61
N SER A 195 -2.72 5.74 -21.65
CA SER A 195 -1.88 6.06 -22.82
C SER A 195 -2.46 7.26 -23.57
N PRO A 196 -1.65 8.11 -24.21
CA PRO A 196 -2.15 9.23 -24.99
C PRO A 196 -3.19 8.79 -26.03
N GLY A 197 -4.37 9.41 -25.99
CA GLY A 197 -5.49 9.10 -26.87
C GLY A 197 -6.29 7.84 -26.51
N ALA A 198 -5.94 7.14 -25.44
CA ALA A 198 -6.77 6.07 -24.90
C ALA A 198 -7.86 6.67 -24.01
N ASP A 199 -9.07 6.14 -24.13
CA ASP A 199 -10.16 6.44 -23.22
C ASP A 199 -10.38 5.30 -22.22
N THR A 200 -11.35 5.47 -21.33
CA THR A 200 -11.69 4.46 -20.32
C THR A 200 -12.16 3.14 -20.96
N THR A 201 -12.86 3.20 -22.11
CA THR A 201 -13.33 2.00 -22.81
C THR A 201 -12.15 1.20 -23.35
N ASP A 202 -11.17 1.87 -23.92
CA ASP A 202 -9.91 1.27 -24.39
C ASP A 202 -9.15 0.61 -23.25
N ALA A 203 -9.00 1.32 -22.11
CA ALA A 203 -8.31 0.80 -20.94
C ALA A 203 -9.02 -0.43 -20.36
N MET A 204 -10.33 -0.37 -20.20
CA MET A 204 -11.15 -1.48 -19.68
C MET A 204 -11.15 -2.69 -20.61
N ALA A 205 -11.15 -2.49 -21.93
CA ALA A 205 -11.02 -3.58 -22.90
C ALA A 205 -9.64 -4.23 -22.81
N TRP A 206 -8.57 -3.42 -22.70
CA TRP A 206 -7.22 -3.93 -22.56
C TRP A 206 -7.00 -4.69 -21.24
N LEU A 207 -7.57 -4.22 -20.11
CA LEU A 207 -7.46 -4.91 -18.82
C LEU A 207 -8.09 -6.31 -18.82
N LYS A 208 -9.03 -6.60 -19.73
CA LYS A 208 -9.59 -7.95 -19.89
C LYS A 208 -8.60 -8.93 -20.54
N THR A 209 -7.73 -8.44 -21.40
CA THR A 209 -6.78 -9.24 -22.16
C THR A 209 -5.45 -8.48 -22.33
N PRO A 210 -4.68 -8.27 -21.25
CA PRO A 210 -3.49 -7.38 -21.27
C PRO A 210 -2.38 -7.83 -22.22
N ALA A 211 -2.37 -9.09 -22.62
CA ALA A 211 -1.37 -9.64 -23.54
C ALA A 211 -1.63 -9.30 -25.00
N VAL A 212 -2.77 -8.67 -25.34
CA VAL A 212 -3.18 -8.41 -26.74
C VAL A 212 -3.11 -6.92 -27.04
N GLY A 213 -2.24 -6.53 -27.95
CA GLY A 213 -2.13 -5.15 -28.44
C GLY A 213 -1.22 -4.25 -27.62
N SER A 214 -1.22 -2.96 -27.98
CA SER A 214 -0.48 -1.93 -27.25
C SER A 214 -1.12 -1.67 -25.90
N ALA A 215 -0.31 -1.49 -24.86
CA ALA A 215 -0.81 -1.11 -23.54
C ALA A 215 -1.64 0.18 -23.63
N ARG A 216 -2.86 0.16 -23.11
CA ARG A 216 -3.78 1.31 -23.06
C ARG A 216 -3.71 2.05 -21.74
N ALA A 217 -3.12 1.41 -20.73
CA ALA A 217 -2.88 1.97 -19.42
C ALA A 217 -1.60 1.37 -18.84
N GLN A 218 -0.94 2.12 -17.99
CA GLN A 218 0.25 1.67 -17.26
C GLN A 218 0.00 1.77 -15.77
N PRO A 219 0.15 0.67 -15.00
CA PRO A 219 0.07 0.73 -13.56
C PRO A 219 1.29 1.50 -13.01
N ILE A 220 1.02 2.42 -12.11
CA ILE A 220 2.05 3.28 -11.51
C ILE A 220 2.01 3.29 -9.97
N GLY A 221 1.22 2.40 -9.36
CA GLY A 221 1.15 2.23 -7.91
C GLY A 221 -0.28 2.26 -7.37
N GLY A 222 -0.41 2.71 -6.12
CA GLY A 222 -1.63 2.64 -5.33
C GLY A 222 -1.42 1.81 -4.08
N ILE A 223 -2.50 1.30 -3.48
CA ILE A 223 -2.46 0.39 -2.33
C ILE A 223 -3.09 -0.96 -2.66
N VAL A 224 -2.47 -2.04 -2.17
CA VAL A 224 -3.05 -3.39 -2.20
C VAL A 224 -4.00 -3.53 -1.01
N GLY A 225 -4.90 -4.47 -1.04
CA GLY A 225 -5.90 -4.83 -0.04
C GLY A 225 -5.83 -4.13 1.31
N GLU A 226 -6.88 -3.42 1.64
CA GLU A 226 -7.03 -2.69 2.89
C GLU A 226 -8.37 -3.06 3.51
N ASP A 227 -8.33 -3.63 4.73
CA ASP A 227 -9.52 -4.04 5.44
C ASP A 227 -10.32 -2.85 5.98
N HIS A 228 -11.61 -3.07 6.24
CA HIS A 228 -12.52 -2.08 6.78
C HIS A 228 -11.95 -1.28 7.97
N GLY A 229 -12.11 0.04 7.92
CA GLY A 229 -11.71 0.97 8.98
C GLY A 229 -10.20 1.20 9.08
N LEU A 230 -9.41 0.69 8.14
CA LEU A 230 -7.98 0.96 8.05
C LEU A 230 -7.69 2.08 7.06
N HIS A 231 -6.43 2.54 7.07
CA HIS A 231 -5.92 3.48 6.10
C HIS A 231 -4.45 3.21 5.79
N ALA A 232 -4.05 3.56 4.57
CA ALA A 232 -2.69 3.51 4.10
C ALA A 232 -2.37 4.75 3.24
N TYR A 233 -1.11 4.90 2.84
CA TYR A 233 -0.67 6.02 2.03
C TYR A 233 0.08 5.50 0.83
N PHE A 234 -0.03 6.18 -0.30
CA PHE A 234 0.88 5.96 -1.43
C PHE A 234 1.36 7.29 -1.99
N SER A 235 2.52 7.27 -2.65
CA SER A 235 3.06 8.44 -3.33
C SER A 235 3.04 8.21 -4.83
N ALA A 236 2.68 9.25 -5.58
CA ALA A 236 2.77 9.25 -7.03
C ALA A 236 3.28 10.60 -7.52
N ASP A 237 4.14 10.58 -8.53
CA ASP A 237 4.54 11.78 -9.27
C ASP A 237 3.69 11.84 -10.55
N LEU A 238 2.68 12.72 -10.51
CA LEU A 238 1.70 12.85 -11.56
C LEU A 238 2.20 13.81 -12.64
N THR A 239 2.04 13.42 -13.89
CA THR A 239 2.28 14.29 -15.04
C THR A 239 0.93 14.67 -15.69
N PRO A 240 0.82 15.75 -16.47
CA PRO A 240 -0.42 16.09 -17.15
C PRO A 240 -0.96 14.92 -17.99
N GLY A 241 -2.26 14.66 -17.91
CA GLY A 241 -2.92 13.58 -18.64
C GLY A 241 -4.07 12.93 -17.88
N ASP A 242 -4.56 11.83 -18.43
CA ASP A 242 -5.71 11.11 -17.91
C ASP A 242 -5.28 9.89 -17.10
N TYR A 243 -5.99 9.67 -16.01
CA TYR A 243 -5.72 8.61 -15.05
C TYR A 243 -6.99 7.84 -14.71
N MET A 244 -6.82 6.60 -14.30
CA MET A 244 -7.88 5.73 -13.83
C MET A 244 -7.48 5.09 -12.50
N LEU A 245 -8.43 5.04 -11.58
CA LEU A 245 -8.36 4.29 -10.33
C LEU A 245 -9.38 3.17 -10.38
N LEU A 246 -9.03 1.99 -9.90
CA LEU A 246 -9.94 0.86 -9.84
C LEU A 246 -9.61 -0.09 -8.68
N CYS A 247 -10.56 -0.97 -8.34
CA CYS A 247 -10.43 -1.99 -7.30
C CYS A 247 -10.47 -3.40 -7.91
N TRP A 248 -9.37 -4.15 -7.73
CA TRP A 248 -9.23 -5.55 -8.18
C TRP A 248 -9.74 -6.57 -7.17
N MET A 249 -10.09 -6.14 -5.95
CA MET A 249 -10.55 -7.10 -4.93
C MET A 249 -11.69 -7.93 -5.46
N PRO A 250 -11.64 -9.27 -5.29
CA PRO A 250 -12.69 -10.15 -5.78
C PRO A 250 -13.93 -10.05 -4.89
N ASP A 251 -15.10 -9.86 -5.50
CA ASP A 251 -16.37 -9.99 -4.80
C ASP A 251 -16.49 -11.36 -4.11
N ALA A 252 -16.94 -11.37 -2.88
CA ALA A 252 -16.95 -12.56 -2.04
C ALA A 252 -17.82 -13.70 -2.59
N LYS A 253 -18.89 -13.37 -3.34
CA LYS A 253 -19.85 -14.34 -3.88
C LYS A 253 -19.49 -14.80 -5.29
N THR A 254 -19.18 -13.83 -6.16
CA THR A 254 -18.97 -14.08 -7.59
C THR A 254 -17.52 -14.36 -7.94
N ARG A 255 -16.57 -13.96 -7.08
CA ARG A 255 -15.12 -14.00 -7.31
C ARG A 255 -14.66 -13.12 -8.49
N VAL A 256 -15.55 -12.28 -9.00
CA VAL A 256 -15.26 -11.30 -10.06
C VAL A 256 -14.73 -10.03 -9.40
N PRO A 257 -13.66 -9.40 -9.91
CA PRO A 257 -13.13 -8.15 -9.36
C PRO A 257 -14.19 -7.05 -9.23
N HIS A 258 -14.11 -6.23 -8.17
CA HIS A 258 -15.08 -5.17 -7.89
C HIS A 258 -15.22 -4.18 -9.04
N PHE A 259 -14.16 -3.89 -9.77
CA PHE A 259 -14.26 -2.98 -10.91
C PHE A 259 -15.10 -3.53 -12.06
N TYR A 260 -15.25 -4.86 -12.18
CA TYR A 260 -16.19 -5.49 -13.13
C TYR A 260 -17.57 -5.73 -12.54
N SER A 261 -17.61 -6.36 -11.34
CA SER A 261 -18.87 -6.78 -10.74
C SER A 261 -19.71 -5.62 -10.21
N HIS A 262 -19.05 -4.55 -9.78
CA HIS A 262 -19.67 -3.40 -9.12
C HIS A 262 -19.31 -2.05 -9.74
N HIS A 263 -18.59 -2.04 -10.86
CA HIS A 263 -18.09 -0.80 -11.51
C HIS A 263 -17.28 0.09 -10.58
N MET A 264 -16.49 -0.52 -9.65
CA MET A 264 -15.66 0.22 -8.71
C MET A 264 -14.40 0.75 -9.38
N TRP A 265 -14.57 1.79 -10.16
CA TRP A 265 -13.52 2.54 -10.83
C TRP A 265 -13.92 4.00 -11.04
N THR A 266 -12.95 4.87 -11.24
CA THR A 266 -13.16 6.27 -11.58
C THR A 266 -11.99 6.80 -12.41
N THR A 267 -12.19 7.92 -13.09
CA THR A 267 -11.14 8.63 -13.84
C THR A 267 -11.00 10.06 -13.36
N PHE A 268 -9.84 10.61 -13.57
CA PHE A 268 -9.57 12.02 -13.32
C PHE A 268 -8.51 12.54 -14.30
N HIS A 269 -8.52 13.85 -14.50
CA HIS A 269 -7.56 14.55 -15.34
C HIS A 269 -6.59 15.36 -14.48
N VAL A 270 -5.29 15.25 -14.79
CA VAL A 270 -4.21 16.02 -14.15
C VAL A 270 -3.82 17.16 -15.08
N THR A 271 -3.93 18.38 -14.57
CA THR A 271 -3.50 19.60 -15.27
C THR A 271 -2.06 19.98 -14.91
N SER A 272 -1.46 20.85 -15.71
CA SER A 272 -0.13 21.45 -15.43
C SER A 272 -0.12 22.31 -14.16
#